data_6f4f1e41ec22c8e88300a2fe6dd89fc3
#
_entry.id   6f4f1e41ec22c8e88300a2fe6dd89fc3
#
_cell.length_a   1.000
_cell.length_b   1.000
_cell.length_c   1.000
_cell.angle_alpha   90.00
_cell.angle_beta   90.00
_cell.angle_gamma   90.00
#
_symmetry.space_group_name_H-M   'P 1'
#
loop_
_entity.id
_entity.type
_entity.pdbx_description
1 polymer ?
#
loop_
_entity_poly.entity_id
_entity_poly.type
_entity_poly.pdbx_seq_one_letter_code
_entity_poly.pdbx_strand_id
1 'polypeptide(L)'
;MLFDKLRQIEERSNQIARALADPAVLAQPAEYARLRKEYADTLEVVERFTEYREVLRRLGEARHILSEGGDRELIELAQAEIDELSARQTALEDELKRLLLPRDPNDEKNVFVEIRAGAGGEEAALFAADLARMYTKYAERQRWKIEVMDASATGAGGFKDVVFFVQGRGAWSRLKFERGVHRVQRVPATEASGRIHTSTVTVAVLPEAEDVDVKVDEKDLKVDVYRSSGPGGQGVNTTDSAVRITHLPTGLVVTCQDERSQIKNRAKAMRVLKARLLERAQEEQQAAIAADRRSQVGTGERSERIRTYNFPQARVTDHRIGLTLHRLPAVLEGDLDELIEALTAAEQAEQLQRVGS
;
A
#
# COMPACT_ATOMS: atom_id res chain seq x y z
N MET A 1 -19.97 20.12 -1.18
CA MET A 1 -19.31 18.81 -1.08
C MET A 1 -17.86 18.89 -0.57
N LEU A 2 -16.92 19.59 -1.23
CA LEU A 2 -15.50 19.67 -0.77
C LEU A 2 -15.39 20.32 0.63
N PHE A 3 -15.96 21.48 0.79
CA PHE A 3 -15.91 22.25 2.05
C PHE A 3 -16.65 21.56 3.22
N ASP A 4 -17.68 20.79 2.94
CA ASP A 4 -18.40 20.03 3.99
C ASP A 4 -17.52 18.90 4.54
N LYS A 5 -16.79 18.21 3.65
CA LYS A 5 -15.78 17.21 4.06
C LYS A 5 -14.66 17.84 4.89
N LEU A 6 -14.14 18.99 4.48
CA LEU A 6 -13.09 19.70 5.22
C LEU A 6 -13.54 20.13 6.62
N ARG A 7 -14.78 20.63 6.74
CA ARG A 7 -15.38 20.95 8.05
C ARG A 7 -15.54 19.71 8.94
N GLN A 8 -15.99 18.60 8.37
CA GLN A 8 -16.09 17.33 9.12
C GLN A 8 -14.73 16.85 9.63
N ILE A 9 -13.68 16.98 8.81
CA ILE A 9 -12.32 16.62 9.22
C ILE A 9 -11.83 17.56 10.34
N GLU A 10 -12.07 18.87 10.25
CA GLU A 10 -11.73 19.84 11.29
C GLU A 10 -12.47 19.52 12.60
N GLU A 11 -13.76 19.25 12.54
CA GLU A 11 -14.55 18.85 13.72
C GLU A 11 -14.03 17.55 14.33
N ARG A 12 -13.70 16.56 13.49
CA ARG A 12 -13.13 15.28 13.93
C ARG A 12 -11.76 15.48 14.58
N SER A 13 -10.88 16.28 13.99
CA SER A 13 -9.57 16.64 14.54
C SER A 13 -9.71 17.28 15.92
N ASN A 14 -10.63 18.22 16.08
CA ASN A 14 -10.92 18.86 17.35
C ASN A 14 -11.48 17.89 18.41
N GLN A 15 -12.31 16.92 18.01
CA GLN A 15 -12.80 15.85 18.90
C GLN A 15 -11.64 14.97 19.39
N ILE A 16 -10.76 14.57 18.46
CA ILE A 16 -9.59 13.75 18.78
C ILE A 16 -8.63 14.51 19.71
N ALA A 17 -8.37 15.78 19.44
CA ALA A 17 -7.53 16.60 20.29
C ALA A 17 -8.05 16.68 21.74
N ARG A 18 -9.38 16.79 21.91
CA ARG A 18 -10.01 16.74 23.24
C ARG A 18 -9.90 15.35 23.88
N ALA A 19 -10.13 14.27 23.11
CA ALA A 19 -10.01 12.91 23.59
C ALA A 19 -8.57 12.58 24.02
N LEU A 20 -7.55 13.06 23.32
CA LEU A 20 -6.14 12.88 23.69
C LEU A 20 -5.75 13.59 25.00
N ALA A 21 -6.51 14.59 25.42
CA ALA A 21 -6.33 15.28 26.71
C ALA A 21 -7.10 14.58 27.86
N ASP A 22 -7.94 13.58 27.57
CA ASP A 22 -8.72 12.86 28.59
C ASP A 22 -7.82 11.85 29.35
N PRO A 23 -7.76 11.93 30.70
CA PRO A 23 -7.01 10.97 31.51
C PRO A 23 -7.43 9.51 31.30
N ALA A 24 -8.69 9.25 30.95
CA ALA A 24 -9.18 7.90 30.68
C ALA A 24 -8.55 7.31 29.41
N VAL A 25 -8.33 8.11 28.38
CA VAL A 25 -7.65 7.70 27.13
C VAL A 25 -6.15 7.55 27.35
N LEU A 26 -5.53 8.43 28.14
CA LEU A 26 -4.11 8.34 28.52
C LEU A 26 -3.79 7.03 29.27
N ALA A 27 -4.75 6.49 30.02
CA ALA A 27 -4.61 5.20 30.71
C ALA A 27 -4.69 3.98 29.77
N GLN A 28 -5.04 4.17 28.50
CA GLN A 28 -5.19 3.11 27.49
C GLN A 28 -4.19 3.27 26.33
N PRO A 29 -2.97 2.70 26.41
CA PRO A 29 -1.89 2.97 25.47
C PRO A 29 -2.24 2.66 24.01
N ALA A 30 -3.01 1.61 23.75
CA ALA A 30 -3.40 1.22 22.41
C ALA A 30 -4.39 2.21 21.77
N GLU A 31 -5.37 2.69 22.54
CA GLU A 31 -6.32 3.69 22.07
C GLU A 31 -5.66 5.06 21.89
N TYR A 32 -4.81 5.45 22.82
CA TYR A 32 -4.02 6.68 22.72
C TYR A 32 -3.14 6.68 21.46
N ALA A 33 -2.43 5.58 21.18
CA ALA A 33 -1.59 5.46 19.98
C ALA A 33 -2.42 5.56 18.69
N ARG A 34 -3.60 4.94 18.65
CA ARG A 34 -4.54 5.01 17.54
C ARG A 34 -5.02 6.44 17.28
N LEU A 35 -5.50 7.10 18.34
CA LEU A 35 -6.01 8.48 18.24
C LEU A 35 -4.89 9.47 17.88
N ARG A 36 -3.70 9.28 18.41
CA ARG A 36 -2.53 10.10 18.06
C ARG A 36 -2.18 9.98 16.57
N LYS A 37 -2.23 8.77 16.00
CA LYS A 37 -2.00 8.57 14.57
C LYS A 37 -3.08 9.25 13.75
N GLU A 38 -4.36 9.03 14.10
CA GLU A 38 -5.51 9.66 13.44
C GLU A 38 -5.43 11.20 13.49
N TYR A 39 -5.00 11.77 14.64
CA TYR A 39 -4.79 13.22 14.78
C TYR A 39 -3.69 13.73 13.84
N ALA A 40 -2.54 13.05 13.82
CA ALA A 40 -1.43 13.44 12.94
C ALA A 40 -1.83 13.40 11.45
N ASP A 41 -2.66 12.44 11.04
CA ASP A 41 -3.16 12.32 9.67
C ASP A 41 -4.12 13.47 9.28
N THR A 42 -4.84 14.05 10.24
CA THR A 42 -5.78 15.15 9.99
C THR A 42 -5.14 16.54 10.12
N LEU A 43 -4.01 16.66 10.82
CA LEU A 43 -3.41 17.95 11.18
C LEU A 43 -3.05 18.79 9.95
N GLU A 44 -2.40 18.18 8.97
CA GLU A 44 -1.98 18.85 7.73
C GLU A 44 -3.18 19.42 6.95
N VAL A 45 -4.26 18.65 6.85
CA VAL A 45 -5.50 19.08 6.20
C VAL A 45 -6.11 20.28 6.92
N VAL A 46 -6.14 20.25 8.27
CA VAL A 46 -6.72 21.31 9.10
C VAL A 46 -5.89 22.59 9.02
N GLU A 47 -4.57 22.48 9.01
CA GLU A 47 -3.67 23.64 8.86
C GLU A 47 -3.89 24.33 7.51
N ARG A 48 -3.91 23.57 6.39
CA ARG A 48 -4.15 24.12 5.06
C ARG A 48 -5.56 24.68 4.91
N PHE A 49 -6.55 24.06 5.51
CA PHE A 49 -7.92 24.58 5.50
C PHE A 49 -8.05 25.87 6.30
N THR A 50 -7.33 26.00 7.40
CA THR A 50 -7.29 27.24 8.19
C THR A 50 -6.64 28.37 7.39
N GLU A 51 -5.51 28.09 6.73
CA GLU A 51 -4.86 29.05 5.82
C GLU A 51 -5.79 29.48 4.69
N TYR A 52 -6.48 28.52 4.07
CA TYR A 52 -7.43 28.81 3.00
C TYR A 52 -8.57 29.75 3.46
N ARG A 53 -9.13 29.53 4.65
CA ARG A 53 -10.16 30.40 5.21
C ARG A 53 -9.64 31.82 5.47
N GLU A 54 -8.42 31.94 5.93
CA GLU A 54 -7.78 33.25 6.13
C GLU A 54 -7.56 33.99 4.80
N VAL A 55 -7.12 33.27 3.77
CA VAL A 55 -7.01 33.83 2.40
C VAL A 55 -8.38 34.31 1.88
N LEU A 56 -9.44 33.54 2.08
CA LEU A 56 -10.79 33.93 1.68
C LEU A 56 -11.28 35.18 2.43
N ARG A 57 -11.00 35.28 3.74
CA ARG A 57 -11.34 36.43 4.55
C ARG A 57 -10.66 37.70 4.02
N ARG A 58 -9.34 37.64 3.80
CA ARG A 58 -8.54 38.75 3.26
C ARG A 58 -8.99 39.15 1.85
N LEU A 59 -9.28 38.17 0.97
CA LEU A 59 -9.85 38.43 -0.34
C LEU A 59 -11.16 39.19 -0.26
N GLY A 60 -12.03 38.84 0.71
CA GLY A 60 -13.28 39.55 0.97
C GLY A 60 -13.07 40.99 1.38
N GLU A 61 -12.12 41.24 2.26
CA GLU A 61 -11.73 42.58 2.73
C GLU A 61 -11.14 43.45 1.59
N ALA A 62 -10.21 42.90 0.81
CA ALA A 62 -9.61 43.60 -0.31
C ALA A 62 -10.65 43.97 -1.40
N ARG A 63 -11.58 43.05 -1.70
CA ARG A 63 -12.69 43.30 -2.62
C ARG A 63 -13.67 44.35 -2.09
N HIS A 64 -13.89 44.38 -0.79
CA HIS A 64 -14.73 45.40 -0.16
C HIS A 64 -14.12 46.80 -0.30
N ILE A 65 -12.81 46.93 -0.06
CA ILE A 65 -12.05 48.19 -0.27
C ILE A 65 -12.21 48.65 -1.71
N LEU A 66 -12.07 47.77 -2.72
CA LEU A 66 -12.28 48.13 -4.10
C LEU A 66 -13.72 48.59 -4.40
N SER A 67 -14.72 47.99 -3.73
CA SER A 67 -16.15 48.34 -3.97
C SER A 67 -16.55 49.65 -3.33
N GLU A 68 -15.95 50.02 -2.22
CA GLU A 68 -16.21 51.28 -1.53
C GLU A 68 -15.56 52.49 -2.27
N GLY A 69 -14.52 52.21 -3.06
CA GLY A 69 -13.71 53.26 -3.65
C GLY A 69 -12.83 53.94 -2.61
N GLY A 70 -11.90 54.77 -3.06
CA GLY A 70 -11.01 55.45 -2.15
C GLY A 70 -9.87 56.16 -2.88
N ASP A 71 -8.79 56.41 -2.13
CA ASP A 71 -7.57 56.96 -2.69
C ASP A 71 -6.98 55.98 -3.72
N ARG A 72 -6.42 56.54 -4.80
CA ARG A 72 -5.86 55.74 -5.91
C ARG A 72 -4.79 54.75 -5.45
N GLU A 73 -3.95 55.13 -4.47
CA GLU A 73 -2.93 54.24 -3.91
C GLU A 73 -3.55 53.08 -3.16
N LEU A 74 -4.65 53.28 -2.45
CA LEU A 74 -5.37 52.21 -1.73
C LEU A 74 -6.02 51.22 -2.69
N ILE A 75 -6.57 51.71 -3.80
CA ILE A 75 -7.16 50.89 -4.87
C ILE A 75 -6.08 50.02 -5.55
N GLU A 76 -4.92 50.62 -5.89
CA GLU A 76 -3.79 49.90 -6.51
C GLU A 76 -3.24 48.81 -5.56
N LEU A 77 -3.11 49.08 -4.25
CA LEU A 77 -2.71 48.08 -3.25
C LEU A 77 -3.75 46.97 -3.11
N ALA A 78 -5.04 47.29 -3.00
CA ALA A 78 -6.09 46.29 -2.90
C ALA A 78 -6.15 45.38 -4.16
N GLN A 79 -5.92 45.94 -5.35
CA GLN A 79 -5.87 45.14 -6.57
C GLN A 79 -4.68 44.18 -6.57
N ALA A 80 -3.48 44.64 -6.18
CA ALA A 80 -2.28 43.81 -6.08
C ALA A 80 -2.48 42.67 -5.06
N GLU A 81 -3.10 42.98 -3.92
CA GLU A 81 -3.42 41.98 -2.89
C GLU A 81 -4.43 40.94 -3.42
N ILE A 82 -5.46 41.34 -4.16
CA ILE A 82 -6.42 40.43 -4.78
C ILE A 82 -5.74 39.45 -5.74
N ASP A 83 -4.83 39.97 -6.58
CA ASP A 83 -4.13 39.15 -7.56
C ASP A 83 -3.24 38.09 -6.87
N GLU A 84 -2.49 38.48 -5.83
CA GLU A 84 -1.66 37.57 -5.02
C GLU A 84 -2.51 36.53 -4.31
N LEU A 85 -3.55 36.97 -3.57
CA LEU A 85 -4.39 36.09 -2.78
C LEU A 85 -5.25 35.16 -3.67
N SER A 86 -5.65 35.58 -4.87
CA SER A 86 -6.38 34.72 -5.82
C SER A 86 -5.48 33.58 -6.35
N ALA A 87 -4.22 33.86 -6.64
CA ALA A 87 -3.25 32.83 -6.99
C ALA A 87 -3.03 31.85 -5.81
N ARG A 88 -2.91 32.38 -4.58
CA ARG A 88 -2.77 31.56 -3.38
C ARG A 88 -4.01 30.72 -3.10
N GLN A 89 -5.21 31.27 -3.29
CA GLN A 89 -6.47 30.54 -3.16
C GLN A 89 -6.48 29.32 -4.07
N THR A 90 -6.18 29.50 -5.36
CA THR A 90 -6.17 28.40 -6.35
C THR A 90 -5.16 27.32 -5.96
N ALA A 91 -3.95 27.71 -5.54
CA ALA A 91 -2.92 26.77 -5.09
C ALA A 91 -3.38 25.95 -3.86
N LEU A 92 -3.99 26.61 -2.87
CA LEU A 92 -4.51 25.93 -1.67
C LEU A 92 -5.70 25.02 -1.97
N GLU A 93 -6.59 25.39 -2.91
CA GLU A 93 -7.68 24.51 -3.35
C GLU A 93 -7.15 23.22 -3.97
N ASP A 94 -6.13 23.29 -4.79
CA ASP A 94 -5.55 22.11 -5.41
C ASP A 94 -4.73 21.27 -4.41
N GLU A 95 -4.08 21.90 -3.44
CA GLU A 95 -3.42 21.21 -2.34
C GLU A 95 -4.43 20.49 -1.44
N LEU A 96 -5.52 21.15 -1.04
CA LEU A 96 -6.60 20.57 -0.25
C LEU A 96 -7.29 19.40 -0.98
N LYS A 97 -7.53 19.51 -2.29
CA LYS A 97 -8.06 18.40 -3.08
C LYS A 97 -7.13 17.18 -3.03
N ARG A 98 -5.81 17.39 -3.13
CA ARG A 98 -4.80 16.30 -3.03
C ARG A 98 -4.76 15.68 -1.64
N LEU A 99 -4.83 16.47 -0.58
CA LEU A 99 -4.84 15.98 0.80
C LEU A 99 -6.10 15.20 1.16
N LEU A 100 -7.21 15.44 0.45
CA LEU A 100 -8.47 14.70 0.63
C LEU A 100 -8.53 13.38 -0.15
N LEU A 101 -7.55 13.09 -0.99
CA LEU A 101 -7.47 11.79 -1.65
C LEU A 101 -7.28 10.68 -0.60
N PRO A 102 -7.96 9.55 -0.77
CA PRO A 102 -7.77 8.43 0.14
C PRO A 102 -6.32 7.98 0.10
N ARG A 103 -5.64 8.03 1.24
CA ARG A 103 -4.29 7.47 1.38
C ARG A 103 -4.38 5.95 1.27
N ASP A 104 -3.46 5.35 0.53
CA ASP A 104 -3.34 3.90 0.50
C ASP A 104 -2.89 3.42 1.91
N PRO A 105 -3.64 2.53 2.58
CA PRO A 105 -3.27 2.02 3.90
C PRO A 105 -1.91 1.32 3.91
N ASN A 106 -1.40 0.95 2.75
CA ASN A 106 -0.10 0.32 2.61
C ASN A 106 1.06 1.30 2.43
N ASP A 107 0.81 2.62 2.25
CA ASP A 107 1.85 3.60 1.92
C ASP A 107 3.02 3.63 2.91
N GLU A 108 2.77 3.32 4.18
CA GLU A 108 3.80 3.25 5.22
C GLU A 108 4.45 1.86 5.38
N LYS A 109 3.93 0.82 4.69
CA LYS A 109 4.42 -0.55 4.84
C LYS A 109 5.75 -0.76 4.13
N ASN A 110 6.51 -1.69 4.67
CA ASN A 110 7.66 -2.29 3.99
C ASN A 110 7.18 -3.12 2.79
N VAL A 111 8.09 -3.46 1.89
CA VAL A 111 7.71 -4.15 0.66
C VAL A 111 8.63 -5.33 0.35
N PHE A 112 8.04 -6.34 -0.27
CA PHE A 112 8.77 -7.37 -1.00
C PHE A 112 8.78 -7.01 -2.48
N VAL A 113 9.97 -6.99 -3.08
CA VAL A 113 10.17 -6.79 -4.52
C VAL A 113 10.68 -8.10 -5.10
N GLU A 114 9.86 -8.71 -5.94
CA GLU A 114 10.19 -9.96 -6.63
C GLU A 114 10.49 -9.64 -8.09
N ILE A 115 11.68 -10.03 -8.56
CA ILE A 115 12.13 -9.84 -9.93
C ILE A 115 12.32 -11.20 -10.56
N ARG A 116 11.68 -11.46 -11.70
CA ARG A 116 11.80 -12.73 -12.42
C ARG A 116 12.14 -12.50 -13.88
N ALA A 117 13.10 -13.26 -14.40
CA ALA A 117 13.39 -13.32 -15.81
C ALA A 117 12.16 -13.84 -16.58
N GLY A 118 11.71 -13.08 -17.57
CA GLY A 118 10.61 -13.44 -18.48
C GLY A 118 11.10 -13.99 -19.81
N ALA A 119 10.55 -13.48 -20.90
CA ALA A 119 10.96 -13.88 -22.25
C ALA A 119 12.34 -13.32 -22.61
N GLY A 120 13.27 -14.18 -23.04
CA GLY A 120 14.60 -13.75 -23.48
C GLY A 120 15.75 -14.61 -22.97
N GLY A 121 15.45 -15.66 -22.19
CA GLY A 121 16.47 -16.62 -21.71
C GLY A 121 17.53 -15.95 -20.84
N GLU A 122 18.80 -16.17 -21.17
CA GLU A 122 19.95 -15.69 -20.40
C GLU A 122 20.03 -14.16 -20.35
N GLU A 123 19.65 -13.48 -21.44
CA GLU A 123 19.59 -12.02 -21.50
C GLU A 123 18.54 -11.44 -20.52
N ALA A 124 17.38 -12.09 -20.37
CA ALA A 124 16.39 -11.70 -19.39
C ALA A 124 16.93 -11.86 -17.96
N ALA A 125 17.73 -12.90 -17.69
CA ALA A 125 18.36 -13.10 -16.40
C ALA A 125 19.42 -12.04 -16.09
N LEU A 126 20.22 -11.63 -17.07
CA LEU A 126 21.17 -10.53 -16.94
C LEU A 126 20.46 -9.20 -16.68
N PHE A 127 19.37 -8.95 -17.38
CA PHE A 127 18.59 -7.74 -17.15
C PHE A 127 17.88 -7.75 -15.79
N ALA A 128 17.47 -8.92 -15.29
CA ALA A 128 16.96 -9.04 -13.91
C ALA A 128 18.03 -8.62 -12.87
N ALA A 129 19.31 -8.96 -13.11
CA ALA A 129 20.40 -8.50 -12.26
C ALA A 129 20.64 -6.98 -12.36
N ASP A 130 20.47 -6.38 -13.54
CA ASP A 130 20.56 -4.93 -13.71
C ASP A 130 19.42 -4.21 -12.94
N LEU A 131 18.18 -4.70 -13.03
CA LEU A 131 17.06 -4.16 -12.26
C LEU A 131 17.26 -4.35 -10.75
N ALA A 132 17.76 -5.50 -10.32
CA ALA A 132 18.10 -5.77 -8.93
C ALA A 132 19.10 -4.74 -8.38
N ARG A 133 20.16 -4.46 -9.15
CA ARG A 133 21.13 -3.42 -8.82
C ARG A 133 20.53 -2.03 -8.80
N MET A 134 19.69 -1.70 -9.77
CA MET A 134 18.97 -0.42 -9.85
C MET A 134 18.13 -0.17 -8.60
N TYR A 135 17.32 -1.15 -8.17
CA TYR A 135 16.50 -1.01 -6.97
C TYR A 135 17.33 -0.97 -5.68
N THR A 136 18.43 -1.72 -5.62
CA THR A 136 19.37 -1.64 -4.49
C THR A 136 19.92 -0.22 -4.35
N LYS A 137 20.40 0.37 -5.44
CA LYS A 137 20.92 1.74 -5.44
C LYS A 137 19.85 2.78 -5.13
N TYR A 138 18.63 2.56 -5.63
CA TYR A 138 17.49 3.42 -5.29
C TYR A 138 17.18 3.37 -3.78
N ALA A 139 17.13 2.17 -3.20
CA ALA A 139 16.91 2.00 -1.77
C ALA A 139 18.00 2.68 -0.93
N GLU A 140 19.28 2.57 -1.33
CA GLU A 140 20.39 3.28 -0.69
C GLU A 140 20.22 4.79 -0.74
N ARG A 141 19.83 5.37 -1.89
CA ARG A 141 19.55 6.81 -2.04
C ARG A 141 18.42 7.29 -1.14
N GLN A 142 17.39 6.45 -0.97
CA GLN A 142 16.24 6.73 -0.08
C GLN A 142 16.56 6.41 1.41
N ARG A 143 17.76 5.90 1.72
CA ARG A 143 18.19 5.46 3.05
C ARG A 143 17.31 4.33 3.60
N TRP A 144 16.79 3.48 2.72
CA TRP A 144 16.06 2.29 3.10
C TRP A 144 17.02 1.11 3.31
N LYS A 145 16.66 0.22 4.22
CA LYS A 145 17.37 -1.04 4.38
C LYS A 145 16.84 -2.03 3.36
N ILE A 146 17.73 -2.70 2.63
CA ILE A 146 17.40 -3.75 1.68
C ILE A 146 18.06 -5.05 2.10
N GLU A 147 17.31 -6.15 2.03
CA GLU A 147 17.78 -7.49 2.38
C GLU A 147 17.38 -8.47 1.28
N VAL A 148 18.31 -9.29 0.83
CA VAL A 148 18.03 -10.36 -0.14
C VAL A 148 17.44 -11.54 0.61
N MET A 149 16.19 -11.88 0.31
CA MET A 149 15.48 -12.99 0.95
C MET A 149 15.72 -14.31 0.22
N ASP A 150 15.71 -14.25 -1.11
CA ASP A 150 15.97 -15.41 -1.97
C ASP A 150 16.58 -14.96 -3.29
N ALA A 151 17.44 -15.79 -3.88
CA ALA A 151 18.06 -15.50 -5.18
C ALA A 151 18.48 -16.78 -5.90
N SER A 152 18.01 -16.93 -7.12
CA SER A 152 18.37 -18.01 -8.03
C SER A 152 19.29 -17.46 -9.13
N ALA A 153 20.62 -17.54 -8.89
CA ALA A 153 21.60 -17.03 -9.82
C ALA A 153 21.79 -17.97 -11.03
N THR A 154 22.13 -17.38 -12.20
CA THR A 154 22.51 -18.12 -13.40
C THR A 154 24.02 -18.15 -13.58
N GLY A 155 24.53 -19.11 -14.35
CA GLY A 155 25.96 -19.24 -14.59
C GLY A 155 26.65 -18.04 -15.28
N ALA A 156 25.86 -17.18 -15.95
CA ALA A 156 26.33 -15.96 -16.61
C ALA A 156 26.29 -14.71 -15.70
N GLY A 157 26.00 -14.84 -14.41
CA GLY A 157 25.93 -13.73 -13.47
C GLY A 157 24.58 -12.99 -13.46
N GLY A 158 23.56 -13.55 -14.09
CA GLY A 158 22.16 -13.06 -14.01
C GLY A 158 21.37 -13.71 -12.88
N PHE A 159 20.10 -13.30 -12.71
CA PHE A 159 19.15 -13.92 -11.81
C PHE A 159 17.97 -14.50 -12.61
N LYS A 160 17.62 -15.76 -12.34
CA LYS A 160 16.36 -16.33 -12.81
C LYS A 160 15.19 -15.70 -12.02
N ASP A 161 15.37 -15.62 -10.72
CA ASP A 161 14.51 -14.91 -9.78
C ASP A 161 15.33 -14.34 -8.63
N VAL A 162 14.90 -13.23 -8.09
CA VAL A 162 15.45 -12.64 -6.87
C VAL A 162 14.34 -11.92 -6.12
N VAL A 163 14.37 -12.06 -4.79
CA VAL A 163 13.38 -11.46 -3.88
C VAL A 163 14.12 -10.59 -2.87
N PHE A 164 13.74 -9.34 -2.79
CA PHE A 164 14.23 -8.37 -1.80
C PHE A 164 13.14 -8.02 -0.81
N PHE A 165 13.55 -7.82 0.44
CA PHE A 165 12.75 -7.14 1.43
C PHE A 165 13.31 -5.73 1.62
N VAL A 166 12.49 -4.71 1.39
CA VAL A 166 12.85 -3.29 1.48
C VAL A 166 12.12 -2.67 2.65
N GLN A 167 12.89 -2.21 3.63
CA GLN A 167 12.40 -1.60 4.87
C GLN A 167 12.67 -0.11 4.86
N GLY A 168 11.61 0.68 4.92
CA GLY A 168 11.74 2.12 5.00
C GLY A 168 10.41 2.86 4.86
N ARG A 169 10.34 4.03 5.45
CA ARG A 169 9.12 4.85 5.36
C ARG A 169 8.84 5.25 3.91
N GLY A 170 7.63 4.97 3.44
CA GLY A 170 7.20 5.28 2.08
C GLY A 170 7.75 4.33 1.01
N ALA A 171 8.28 3.16 1.41
CA ALA A 171 8.79 2.18 0.44
C ALA A 171 7.68 1.69 -0.51
N TRP A 172 6.50 1.35 0.01
CA TRP A 172 5.36 0.99 -0.81
C TRP A 172 4.90 2.13 -1.71
N SER A 173 4.71 3.33 -1.20
CA SER A 173 4.17 4.47 -1.95
C SER A 173 4.99 4.81 -3.21
N ARG A 174 6.29 4.49 -3.20
CA ARG A 174 7.20 4.71 -4.33
C ARG A 174 7.35 3.47 -5.21
N LEU A 175 7.60 2.30 -4.61
CA LEU A 175 7.89 1.09 -5.37
C LEU A 175 6.64 0.43 -5.97
N LYS A 176 5.43 0.73 -5.51
CA LYS A 176 4.17 0.24 -6.10
C LYS A 176 4.06 0.51 -7.61
N PHE A 177 4.72 1.55 -8.11
CA PHE A 177 4.75 1.90 -9.53
C PHE A 177 5.72 1.05 -10.37
N GLU A 178 6.58 0.27 -9.74
CA GLU A 178 7.53 -0.59 -10.43
C GLU A 178 6.96 -1.96 -10.79
N ARG A 179 5.76 -2.29 -10.32
CA ARG A 179 5.06 -3.55 -10.62
C ARG A 179 4.66 -3.66 -12.07
N GLY A 180 5.00 -4.79 -12.70
CA GLY A 180 4.65 -5.08 -14.10
C GLY A 180 5.77 -5.67 -14.91
N VAL A 181 5.66 -5.58 -16.25
CA VAL A 181 6.62 -6.13 -17.21
C VAL A 181 7.58 -5.03 -17.66
N HIS A 182 8.85 -5.22 -17.40
CA HIS A 182 9.96 -4.35 -17.86
C HIS A 182 10.62 -4.95 -19.08
N ARG A 183 10.71 -4.17 -20.16
CA ARG A 183 11.28 -4.60 -21.43
C ARG A 183 12.64 -3.96 -21.67
N VAL A 184 13.64 -4.76 -22.02
CA VAL A 184 14.95 -4.29 -22.42
C VAL A 184 15.18 -4.48 -23.92
N GLN A 185 15.85 -3.52 -24.54
CA GLN A 185 16.33 -3.57 -25.92
C GLN A 185 17.82 -3.26 -25.92
N ARG A 186 18.65 -4.27 -26.10
CA ARG A 186 20.12 -4.12 -26.23
C ARG A 186 20.70 -5.29 -27.02
N VAL A 187 21.97 -5.14 -27.43
CA VAL A 187 22.78 -6.26 -27.91
C VAL A 187 23.26 -7.00 -26.67
N PRO A 188 22.87 -8.28 -26.47
CA PRO A 188 23.33 -9.07 -25.34
C PRO A 188 24.82 -9.24 -25.32
N ALA A 189 25.44 -9.37 -24.16
CA ALA A 189 26.86 -9.71 -24.03
C ALA A 189 27.21 -11.09 -24.65
N THR A 190 26.21 -11.95 -24.78
CA THR A 190 26.32 -13.30 -25.37
C THR A 190 26.07 -13.35 -26.89
N GLU A 191 25.70 -12.22 -27.52
CA GLU A 191 25.37 -12.14 -28.95
C GLU A 191 26.62 -11.77 -29.80
N ALA A 192 27.06 -12.71 -30.61
CA ALA A 192 28.24 -12.52 -31.46
C ALA A 192 27.94 -11.71 -32.75
N SER A 193 26.68 -11.65 -33.21
CA SER A 193 26.28 -11.01 -34.48
C SER A 193 25.86 -9.55 -34.33
N GLY A 194 25.88 -8.98 -33.12
CA GLY A 194 25.53 -7.58 -32.88
C GLY A 194 24.07 -7.25 -33.03
N ARG A 195 23.14 -8.24 -33.03
CA ARG A 195 21.72 -8.04 -33.17
C ARG A 195 21.13 -7.53 -31.85
N ILE A 196 20.21 -6.57 -31.97
CA ILE A 196 19.43 -6.07 -30.83
C ILE A 196 18.40 -7.13 -30.45
N HIS A 197 18.49 -7.64 -29.21
CA HIS A 197 17.48 -8.51 -28.64
C HIS A 197 16.49 -7.70 -27.79
N THR A 198 15.27 -8.23 -27.71
CA THR A 198 14.23 -7.70 -26.87
C THR A 198 13.88 -8.75 -25.83
N SER A 199 14.17 -8.47 -24.56
CA SER A 199 13.89 -9.38 -23.46
C SER A 199 12.97 -8.71 -22.42
N THR A 200 12.33 -9.52 -21.58
CA THR A 200 11.41 -9.03 -20.55
C THR A 200 11.78 -9.59 -19.18
N VAL A 201 11.52 -8.78 -18.17
CA VAL A 201 11.60 -9.14 -16.76
C VAL A 201 10.31 -8.71 -16.12
N THR A 202 9.77 -9.53 -15.25
CA THR A 202 8.58 -9.20 -14.46
C THR A 202 8.98 -8.77 -13.06
N VAL A 203 8.36 -7.71 -12.59
CA VAL A 203 8.55 -7.19 -11.23
C VAL A 203 7.20 -7.22 -10.52
N ALA A 204 7.15 -7.92 -9.39
CA ALA A 204 6.02 -7.85 -8.48
C ALA A 204 6.44 -7.10 -7.21
N VAL A 205 5.58 -6.21 -6.74
CA VAL A 205 5.77 -5.44 -5.52
C VAL A 205 4.61 -5.75 -4.60
N LEU A 206 4.90 -6.32 -3.44
CA LEU A 206 3.92 -6.77 -2.47
C LEU A 206 4.16 -6.05 -1.13
N PRO A 207 3.11 -5.53 -0.48
CA PRO A 207 3.26 -4.96 0.85
C PRO A 207 3.56 -6.06 1.86
N GLU A 208 4.28 -5.71 2.93
CA GLU A 208 4.48 -6.60 4.06
C GLU A 208 3.12 -6.99 4.66
N ALA A 209 2.88 -8.30 4.74
CA ALA A 209 1.64 -8.82 5.30
C ALA A 209 1.65 -8.69 6.83
N GLU A 210 0.52 -8.30 7.39
CA GLU A 210 0.32 -8.32 8.83
C GLU A 210 0.10 -9.76 9.32
N ASP A 211 0.56 -10.05 10.54
CA ASP A 211 0.30 -11.33 11.17
C ASP A 211 -1.21 -11.54 11.35
N VAL A 212 -1.66 -12.72 10.95
CA VAL A 212 -3.06 -13.10 11.10
C VAL A 212 -3.31 -13.52 12.55
N ASP A 213 -4.03 -12.70 13.31
CA ASP A 213 -4.52 -13.04 14.64
C ASP A 213 -6.03 -13.33 14.60
N VAL A 214 -6.40 -14.54 15.03
CA VAL A 214 -7.81 -14.97 15.04
C VAL A 214 -8.38 -14.84 16.44
N LYS A 215 -9.20 -13.83 16.67
CA LYS A 215 -10.01 -13.68 17.87
C LYS A 215 -11.33 -14.42 17.69
N VAL A 216 -11.63 -15.33 18.61
CA VAL A 216 -12.87 -16.09 18.59
C VAL A 216 -13.73 -15.60 19.74
N ASP A 217 -14.85 -14.97 19.42
CA ASP A 217 -15.85 -14.52 20.41
C ASP A 217 -16.77 -15.67 20.79
N GLU A 218 -17.09 -15.80 22.08
CA GLU A 218 -18.02 -16.84 22.56
C GLU A 218 -19.43 -16.72 21.97
N LYS A 219 -19.84 -15.53 21.55
CA LYS A 219 -21.15 -15.26 20.91
C LYS A 219 -21.26 -15.91 19.52
N ASP A 220 -20.13 -16.12 18.85
CA ASP A 220 -20.06 -16.71 17.52
C ASP A 220 -19.98 -18.24 17.57
N LEU A 221 -20.06 -18.82 18.76
CA LEU A 221 -19.95 -20.24 18.98
C LEU A 221 -21.28 -20.86 19.39
N LYS A 222 -21.67 -21.90 18.68
CA LYS A 222 -22.69 -22.84 19.12
C LYS A 222 -22.02 -24.07 19.69
N VAL A 223 -22.25 -24.36 20.96
CA VAL A 223 -21.68 -25.53 21.66
C VAL A 223 -22.80 -26.53 21.93
N ASP A 224 -22.73 -27.69 21.30
CA ASP A 224 -23.64 -28.82 21.53
C ASP A 224 -22.88 -29.93 22.28
N VAL A 225 -23.53 -30.49 23.28
CA VAL A 225 -23.03 -31.61 24.09
C VAL A 225 -23.84 -32.84 23.79
N TYR A 226 -23.19 -33.98 23.61
CA TYR A 226 -23.85 -35.22 23.29
C TYR A 226 -23.07 -36.43 23.87
N ARG A 227 -23.67 -37.62 23.79
CA ARG A 227 -23.04 -38.86 24.25
C ARG A 227 -21.94 -39.28 23.29
N SER A 228 -20.79 -39.65 23.85
CA SER A 228 -19.71 -40.19 23.03
C SER A 228 -20.09 -41.55 22.45
N SER A 229 -19.72 -41.79 21.17
CA SER A 229 -19.89 -43.08 20.51
C SER A 229 -18.60 -43.87 20.52
N GLY A 230 -18.63 -45.13 20.96
CA GLY A 230 -17.44 -45.99 20.92
C GLY A 230 -17.55 -47.20 21.86
N PRO A 231 -16.66 -48.18 21.75
CA PRO A 231 -16.60 -49.30 22.70
C PRO A 231 -16.19 -48.78 24.08
N GLY A 232 -17.09 -48.86 25.06
CA GLY A 232 -16.85 -48.39 26.41
C GLY A 232 -17.86 -48.94 27.43
N GLY A 233 -17.52 -48.86 28.70
CA GLY A 233 -18.39 -49.28 29.81
C GLY A 233 -19.50 -48.24 30.10
N GLN A 234 -20.22 -48.47 31.23
CA GLN A 234 -21.36 -47.69 31.64
C GLN A 234 -21.14 -46.13 31.62
N GLY A 235 -19.91 -45.67 31.95
CA GLY A 235 -19.58 -44.23 31.94
C GLY A 235 -19.52 -43.58 30.56
N VAL A 236 -19.26 -44.33 29.48
CA VAL A 236 -19.24 -43.81 28.08
C VAL A 236 -20.66 -43.70 27.54
N ASN A 237 -21.53 -44.66 27.93
CA ASN A 237 -22.89 -44.76 27.38
C ASN A 237 -23.92 -43.87 28.10
N THR A 238 -23.60 -43.39 29.30
CA THR A 238 -24.53 -42.62 30.15
C THR A 238 -24.20 -41.14 30.30
N THR A 239 -22.94 -40.75 30.02
CA THR A 239 -22.48 -39.38 30.29
C THR A 239 -22.35 -38.59 28.97
N ASP A 240 -22.92 -37.38 28.90
CA ASP A 240 -22.77 -36.46 27.77
C ASP A 240 -21.38 -35.77 27.86
N SER A 241 -20.33 -36.50 27.42
CA SER A 241 -18.94 -36.05 27.49
C SER A 241 -18.42 -35.48 26.14
N ALA A 242 -19.04 -35.86 25.03
CA ALA A 242 -18.66 -35.39 23.71
C ALA A 242 -19.13 -33.97 23.46
N VAL A 243 -18.29 -33.15 22.84
CA VAL A 243 -18.54 -31.73 22.57
C VAL A 243 -18.43 -31.48 21.07
N ARG A 244 -19.41 -30.78 20.51
CA ARG A 244 -19.38 -30.23 19.15
C ARG A 244 -19.40 -28.71 19.27
N ILE A 245 -18.41 -28.03 18.68
CA ILE A 245 -18.38 -26.58 18.60
C ILE A 245 -18.55 -26.19 17.11
N THR A 246 -19.55 -25.38 16.85
CA THR A 246 -19.79 -24.79 15.52
C THR A 246 -19.50 -23.30 15.59
N HIS A 247 -18.60 -22.83 14.74
CA HIS A 247 -18.35 -21.41 14.56
C HIS A 247 -19.35 -20.86 13.55
N LEU A 248 -20.31 -20.06 14.01
CA LEU A 248 -21.46 -19.61 13.23
C LEU A 248 -21.09 -18.83 11.98
N PRO A 249 -20.13 -17.86 12.01
CA PRO A 249 -19.79 -17.06 10.84
C PRO A 249 -19.16 -17.89 9.71
N THR A 250 -18.33 -18.89 10.03
CA THR A 250 -17.60 -19.68 9.01
C THR A 250 -18.23 -21.05 8.73
N GLY A 251 -19.16 -21.48 9.58
CA GLY A 251 -19.76 -22.82 9.50
C GLY A 251 -18.82 -23.96 9.89
N LEU A 252 -17.62 -23.67 10.37
CA LEU A 252 -16.65 -24.69 10.80
C LEU A 252 -17.17 -25.44 12.01
N VAL A 253 -17.13 -26.78 11.93
CA VAL A 253 -17.55 -27.69 13.00
C VAL A 253 -16.37 -28.50 13.49
N VAL A 254 -16.17 -28.51 14.79
CA VAL A 254 -15.17 -29.34 15.47
C VAL A 254 -15.85 -30.20 16.51
N THR A 255 -15.59 -31.49 16.49
CA THR A 255 -16.08 -32.47 17.46
C THR A 255 -14.91 -33.04 18.26
N CYS A 256 -15.08 -33.22 19.56
CA CYS A 256 -14.10 -33.85 20.40
C CYS A 256 -14.80 -34.77 21.40
N GLN A 257 -14.35 -36.04 21.46
CA GLN A 257 -14.89 -37.07 22.39
C GLN A 257 -13.79 -37.94 23.01
N ASP A 258 -12.54 -37.47 22.98
CA ASP A 258 -11.36 -38.27 23.35
C ASP A 258 -11.22 -38.46 24.88
N GLU A 259 -11.72 -37.50 25.64
CA GLU A 259 -11.61 -37.48 27.09
C GLU A 259 -12.96 -37.81 27.76
N ARG A 260 -12.91 -38.38 29.00
CA ARG A 260 -14.10 -38.62 29.80
C ARG A 260 -14.72 -37.32 30.36
N SER A 261 -13.97 -36.22 30.35
CA SER A 261 -14.40 -34.92 30.88
C SER A 261 -14.87 -34.01 29.78
N GLN A 262 -16.11 -33.57 29.82
CA GLN A 262 -16.73 -32.57 28.92
C GLN A 262 -15.89 -31.28 28.89
N ILE A 263 -15.38 -30.81 30.06
CA ILE A 263 -14.58 -29.57 30.14
C ILE A 263 -13.27 -29.72 29.34
N LYS A 264 -12.61 -30.88 29.44
CA LYS A 264 -11.39 -31.15 28.70
C LYS A 264 -11.66 -31.27 27.20
N ASN A 265 -12.76 -31.93 26.80
CA ASN A 265 -13.19 -32.03 25.39
C ASN A 265 -13.52 -30.64 24.82
N ARG A 266 -14.23 -29.78 25.57
CA ARG A 266 -14.51 -28.40 25.15
C ARG A 266 -13.21 -27.61 24.97
N ALA A 267 -12.28 -27.67 25.91
CA ALA A 267 -11.00 -26.99 25.80
C ALA A 267 -10.16 -27.49 24.61
N LYS A 268 -10.18 -28.81 24.34
CA LYS A 268 -9.50 -29.39 23.18
C LYS A 268 -10.17 -28.98 21.86
N ALA A 269 -11.49 -29.09 21.79
CA ALA A 269 -12.26 -28.66 20.62
C ALA A 269 -12.04 -27.17 20.29
N MET A 270 -11.98 -26.31 21.31
CA MET A 270 -11.68 -24.88 21.16
C MET A 270 -10.27 -24.64 20.58
N ARG A 271 -9.26 -25.38 21.07
CA ARG A 271 -7.90 -25.28 20.51
C ARG A 271 -7.84 -25.71 19.05
N VAL A 272 -8.52 -26.81 18.71
CA VAL A 272 -8.59 -27.29 17.32
C VAL A 272 -9.36 -26.30 16.43
N LEU A 273 -10.45 -25.73 16.94
CA LEU A 273 -11.20 -24.70 16.20
C LEU A 273 -10.33 -23.47 15.90
N LYS A 274 -9.62 -22.93 16.91
CA LYS A 274 -8.70 -21.80 16.71
C LYS A 274 -7.61 -22.12 15.70
N ALA A 275 -7.03 -23.31 15.75
CA ALA A 275 -6.01 -23.72 14.78
C ALA A 275 -6.56 -23.79 13.35
N ARG A 276 -7.76 -24.36 13.16
CA ARG A 276 -8.40 -24.43 11.82
C ARG A 276 -8.84 -23.07 11.29
N LEU A 277 -9.29 -22.18 12.17
CA LEU A 277 -9.64 -20.81 11.78
C LEU A 277 -8.40 -20.02 11.37
N LEU A 278 -7.29 -20.20 12.10
CA LEU A 278 -6.01 -19.58 11.75
C LEU A 278 -5.48 -20.11 10.41
N GLU A 279 -5.49 -21.42 10.19
CA GLU A 279 -5.10 -22.08 8.95
C GLU A 279 -5.90 -21.52 7.76
N ARG A 280 -7.23 -21.46 7.90
CA ARG A 280 -8.11 -20.92 6.87
C ARG A 280 -7.83 -19.45 6.58
N ALA A 281 -7.63 -18.63 7.61
CA ALA A 281 -7.34 -17.21 7.42
C ALA A 281 -5.96 -17.00 6.76
N GLN A 282 -4.97 -17.84 7.07
CA GLN A 282 -3.67 -17.85 6.38
C GLN A 282 -3.79 -18.29 4.91
N GLU A 283 -4.61 -19.31 4.62
CA GLU A 283 -4.87 -19.74 3.23
C GLU A 283 -5.56 -18.63 2.43
N GLU A 284 -6.56 -17.96 3.00
CA GLU A 284 -7.26 -16.83 2.37
C GLU A 284 -6.29 -15.67 2.09
N GLN A 285 -5.41 -15.33 3.05
CA GLN A 285 -4.38 -14.32 2.87
C GLN A 285 -3.37 -14.70 1.78
N GLN A 286 -2.86 -15.92 1.79
CA GLN A 286 -1.93 -16.41 0.77
C GLN A 286 -2.57 -16.44 -0.64
N ALA A 287 -3.84 -16.83 -0.72
CA ALA A 287 -4.59 -16.81 -1.97
C ALA A 287 -4.75 -15.37 -2.52
N ALA A 288 -5.03 -14.40 -1.65
CA ALA A 288 -5.11 -12.99 -2.01
C ALA A 288 -3.76 -12.44 -2.51
N ILE A 289 -2.67 -12.71 -1.80
CA ILE A 289 -1.31 -12.33 -2.21
C ILE A 289 -0.94 -12.98 -3.55
N ALA A 290 -1.25 -14.27 -3.74
CA ALA A 290 -0.98 -14.96 -4.99
C ALA A 290 -1.82 -14.43 -6.16
N ALA A 291 -3.05 -13.98 -5.92
CA ALA A 291 -3.90 -13.36 -6.92
C ALA A 291 -3.36 -11.97 -7.30
N ASP A 292 -2.97 -11.15 -6.33
CA ASP A 292 -2.37 -9.83 -6.55
C ASP A 292 -1.06 -9.95 -7.35
N ARG A 293 -0.15 -10.85 -6.94
CA ARG A 293 1.09 -11.15 -7.69
C ARG A 293 0.80 -11.51 -9.14
N ARG A 294 -0.19 -12.38 -9.41
CA ARG A 294 -0.56 -12.76 -10.76
C ARG A 294 -1.10 -11.60 -11.58
N SER A 295 -1.91 -10.74 -10.97
CA SER A 295 -2.45 -9.56 -11.65
C SER A 295 -1.37 -8.55 -12.05
N GLN A 296 -0.30 -8.42 -11.23
CA GLN A 296 0.82 -7.52 -11.50
C GLN A 296 1.72 -8.02 -12.63
N VAL A 297 1.97 -9.33 -12.68
CA VAL A 297 2.95 -9.94 -13.60
C VAL A 297 2.32 -10.27 -14.96
N GLY A 298 1.00 -10.49 -15.02
CA GLY A 298 0.30 -10.90 -16.25
C GLY A 298 0.87 -12.20 -16.82
N THR A 299 1.05 -12.25 -18.14
CA THR A 299 1.72 -13.36 -18.85
C THR A 299 3.22 -13.16 -18.96
N GLY A 300 3.76 -11.97 -18.65
CA GLY A 300 5.16 -11.60 -18.84
C GLY A 300 5.54 -11.37 -20.30
N GLU A 301 4.57 -11.28 -21.19
CA GLU A 301 4.81 -11.05 -22.61
C GLU A 301 5.28 -9.63 -22.91
N ARG A 302 5.99 -9.47 -24.04
CA ARG A 302 6.53 -8.17 -24.48
C ARG A 302 5.47 -7.11 -24.77
N SER A 303 4.23 -7.49 -25.01
CA SER A 303 3.07 -6.64 -25.26
C SER A 303 2.60 -5.94 -23.99
N GLU A 304 2.71 -6.58 -22.83
CA GLU A 304 2.23 -6.10 -21.51
C GLU A 304 3.21 -5.14 -20.82
N ARG A 305 4.25 -4.71 -21.51
CA ARG A 305 5.29 -3.85 -20.96
C ARG A 305 4.73 -2.56 -20.36
N ILE A 306 5.13 -2.26 -19.13
CA ILE A 306 4.92 -0.95 -18.51
C ILE A 306 6.05 0.02 -18.89
N ARG A 307 7.29 -0.48 -19.00
CA ARG A 307 8.47 0.35 -19.26
C ARG A 307 9.43 -0.32 -20.24
N THR A 308 10.08 0.49 -21.06
CA THR A 308 11.12 0.04 -22.00
C THR A 308 12.44 0.73 -21.73
N TYR A 309 13.49 -0.07 -21.60
CA TYR A 309 14.89 0.35 -21.44
C TYR A 309 15.61 0.13 -22.76
N ASN A 310 15.87 1.20 -23.50
CA ASN A 310 16.52 1.17 -24.83
C ASN A 310 17.97 1.61 -24.71
N PHE A 311 18.89 0.66 -24.72
CA PHE A 311 20.32 0.91 -24.56
C PHE A 311 20.94 1.62 -25.79
N PRO A 312 20.66 1.24 -27.05
CA PRO A 312 21.17 1.95 -28.22
C PRO A 312 20.82 3.44 -28.25
N GLN A 313 19.67 3.82 -27.71
CA GLN A 313 19.21 5.21 -27.69
C GLN A 313 19.39 5.87 -26.30
N ALA A 314 20.01 5.16 -25.35
CA ALA A 314 20.23 5.62 -23.97
C ALA A 314 18.97 6.21 -23.30
N ARG A 315 17.78 5.64 -23.60
CA ARG A 315 16.49 6.16 -23.12
C ARG A 315 15.68 5.11 -22.34
N VAL A 316 14.86 5.61 -21.42
CA VAL A 316 13.82 4.85 -20.72
C VAL A 316 12.49 5.48 -21.05
N THR A 317 11.49 4.66 -21.42
CA THR A 317 10.13 5.13 -21.72
C THR A 317 9.14 4.40 -20.82
N ASP A 318 8.40 5.13 -20.00
CA ASP A 318 7.24 4.60 -19.27
C ASP A 318 5.98 4.75 -20.14
N HIS A 319 5.40 3.62 -20.52
CA HIS A 319 4.29 3.58 -21.48
C HIS A 319 2.94 3.95 -20.85
N ARG A 320 2.82 3.92 -19.52
CA ARG A 320 1.58 4.28 -18.81
C ARG A 320 1.25 5.76 -18.93
N ILE A 321 2.29 6.60 -18.91
CA ILE A 321 2.17 8.07 -18.96
C ILE A 321 2.86 8.69 -20.17
N GLY A 322 3.48 7.85 -21.05
CA GLY A 322 4.19 8.32 -22.24
C GLY A 322 5.49 9.08 -21.95
N LEU A 323 5.99 9.07 -20.72
CA LEU A 323 7.21 9.79 -20.33
C LEU A 323 8.45 9.09 -20.87
N THR A 324 9.33 9.86 -21.52
CA THR A 324 10.62 9.36 -22.03
C THR A 324 11.78 10.17 -21.44
N LEU A 325 12.72 9.49 -20.81
CA LEU A 325 13.95 10.07 -20.25
C LEU A 325 15.17 9.59 -21.04
N HIS A 326 16.00 10.52 -21.51
CA HIS A 326 17.23 10.24 -22.26
C HIS A 326 18.46 10.15 -21.34
N ARG A 327 18.32 9.44 -20.21
CA ARG A 327 19.37 9.25 -19.21
C ARG A 327 19.34 7.85 -18.60
N LEU A 328 19.21 6.83 -19.46
CA LEU A 328 19.19 5.43 -19.06
C LEU A 328 20.32 5.05 -18.06
N PRO A 329 21.60 5.46 -18.23
CA PRO A 329 22.64 5.12 -17.26
C PRO A 329 22.32 5.63 -15.84
N ALA A 330 21.81 6.85 -15.69
CA ALA A 330 21.44 7.41 -14.39
C ALA A 330 20.28 6.63 -13.76
N VAL A 331 19.28 6.26 -14.57
CA VAL A 331 18.15 5.44 -14.10
C VAL A 331 18.64 4.08 -13.57
N LEU A 332 19.54 3.41 -14.28
CA LEU A 332 20.13 2.14 -13.83
C LEU A 332 21.02 2.29 -12.57
N GLU A 333 21.48 3.50 -12.29
CA GLU A 333 22.18 3.87 -11.06
C GLU A 333 21.22 4.33 -9.94
N GLY A 334 19.91 4.04 -10.09
CA GLY A 334 18.88 4.30 -9.08
C GLY A 334 18.29 5.71 -9.11
N ASP A 335 18.37 6.44 -10.22
CA ASP A 335 17.72 7.74 -10.38
C ASP A 335 16.29 7.56 -10.93
N LEU A 336 15.36 7.15 -10.03
CA LEU A 336 13.98 6.84 -10.37
C LEU A 336 12.99 7.95 -9.96
N ASP A 337 13.44 8.97 -9.25
CA ASP A 337 12.53 9.95 -8.61
C ASP A 337 11.61 10.63 -9.63
N GLU A 338 12.14 11.11 -10.77
CA GLU A 338 11.32 11.77 -11.80
C GLU A 338 10.24 10.85 -12.39
N LEU A 339 10.55 9.56 -12.60
CA LEU A 339 9.57 8.57 -13.07
C LEU A 339 8.47 8.35 -12.04
N ILE A 340 8.86 8.18 -10.78
CA ILE A 340 7.94 7.91 -9.67
C ILE A 340 7.06 9.13 -9.39
N GLU A 341 7.62 10.33 -9.38
CA GLU A 341 6.88 11.57 -9.19
C GLU A 341 5.85 11.81 -10.29
N ALA A 342 6.24 11.59 -11.55
CA ALA A 342 5.32 11.72 -12.68
C ALA A 342 4.18 10.68 -12.60
N LEU A 343 4.46 9.44 -12.20
CA LEU A 343 3.45 8.40 -12.01
C LEU A 343 2.54 8.70 -10.82
N THR A 344 3.09 9.22 -9.73
CA THR A 344 2.33 9.66 -8.56
C THR A 344 1.37 10.79 -8.94
N ALA A 345 1.85 11.78 -9.69
CA ALA A 345 1.02 12.88 -10.17
C ALA A 345 -0.10 12.40 -11.10
N ALA A 346 0.18 11.44 -11.98
CA ALA A 346 -0.82 10.83 -12.85
C ALA A 346 -1.89 10.05 -12.07
N GLU A 347 -1.48 9.24 -11.07
CA GLU A 347 -2.41 8.52 -10.18
C GLU A 347 -3.30 9.49 -9.40
N GLN A 348 -2.73 10.56 -8.84
CA GLN A 348 -3.49 11.59 -8.12
C GLN A 348 -4.49 12.32 -9.04
N ALA A 349 -4.09 12.65 -10.28
CA ALA A 349 -4.97 13.28 -11.25
C ALA A 349 -6.16 12.37 -11.60
N GLU A 350 -5.93 11.07 -11.80
CA GLU A 350 -6.99 10.10 -12.07
C GLU A 350 -7.95 9.96 -10.87
N GLN A 351 -7.41 9.92 -9.64
CA GLN A 351 -8.21 9.85 -8.42
C GLN A 351 -9.07 11.11 -8.23
N LEU A 352 -8.53 12.30 -8.52
CA LEU A 352 -9.28 13.57 -8.48
C LEU A 352 -10.44 13.59 -9.47
N GLN A 353 -10.25 13.06 -10.69
CA GLN A 353 -11.32 12.94 -11.69
C GLN A 353 -12.44 12.03 -11.21
N ARG A 354 -12.12 10.89 -10.55
CA ARG A 354 -13.10 9.95 -9.99
C ARG A 354 -13.89 10.53 -8.80
N VAL A 355 -13.30 11.41 -8.02
CA VAL A 355 -13.97 12.07 -6.87
C VAL A 355 -14.82 13.25 -7.33
N GLY A 356 -14.51 13.86 -8.49
CA GLY A 356 -15.24 15.00 -9.06
C GLY A 356 -16.40 14.60 -9.97
N SER A 357 -16.49 13.33 -10.39
CA SER A 357 -17.62 12.76 -11.12
C SER A 357 -18.64 12.13 -10.17
#